data_22f6293f639e817eac1f3a11878e0949
#
_entry.id   22f6293f639e817eac1f3a11878e0949
#
_cell.length_a   1.000
_cell.length_b   1.000
_cell.length_c   1.000
_cell.angle_alpha   90.00
_cell.angle_beta   90.00
_cell.angle_gamma   90.00
#
_symmetry.space_group_name_H-M   'P 1'
#
loop_
_entity.id
_entity.type
_entity.pdbx_description
1 polymer ?
#
loop_
_entity_poly.entity_id
_entity_poly.type
_entity_poly.pdbx_seq_one_letter_code
_entity_poly.pdbx_strand_id
1 'polypeptide(L)'
;DRSRGLGDVYKRQGVSFGLRVNPEFSTQGDHAIYDPCAPGSRLGVTLKNLKAALKEEPDVLSGMEGIHFHTLCEQNSDDLEATLKAVEEKFGFLMKDMKWVNFGGGHHITREDYDIETLEKCISHVRRKYDVQVYVEPGEAVALNAGYLVTTVLDKVENGITTLILDASAACHMPDVLEMPYTPPLRGGLKISDMEDEYGIDKDIEIDFDMDVKEGIWKPAKNGRYRYRLSSYTCLAGDIIGDYQFGREINVGDRLVFEDMAIYSMVKNNTFNGIPLPDIVIMDGECKVWNCLLYTSDA
;
A
#
# COMPACT_ATOMS: atom_id res chain seq x y z
N ASP A 1 -32.14 12.42 6.01
CA ASP A 1 -31.99 13.37 7.14
C ASP A 1 -30.91 13.03 8.18
N ARG A 2 -30.49 11.78 8.25
CA ARG A 2 -29.39 11.37 9.15
C ARG A 2 -28.04 11.97 8.73
N SER A 3 -27.83 12.24 7.45
CA SER A 3 -26.61 12.90 6.96
C SER A 3 -26.54 14.39 7.31
N ARG A 4 -27.68 15.07 7.38
CA ARG A 4 -27.74 16.49 7.80
C ARG A 4 -27.41 16.66 9.28
N GLY A 5 -27.83 15.72 10.13
CA GLY A 5 -27.51 15.76 11.57
C GLY A 5 -26.01 15.59 11.86
N LEU A 6 -25.32 14.72 11.11
CA LEU A 6 -23.86 14.53 11.21
C LEU A 6 -23.11 15.81 10.77
N GLY A 7 -23.50 16.42 9.64
CA GLY A 7 -22.89 17.67 9.17
C GLY A 7 -22.99 18.80 10.20
N ASP A 8 -24.11 18.93 10.90
CA ASP A 8 -24.28 19.95 11.96
C ASP A 8 -23.42 19.68 13.20
N VAL A 9 -23.23 18.43 13.58
CA VAL A 9 -22.36 18.06 14.71
C VAL A 9 -20.90 18.40 14.39
N TYR A 10 -20.43 18.08 13.20
CA TYR A 10 -19.06 18.38 12.78
C TYR A 10 -18.81 19.88 12.58
N LYS A 11 -19.73 20.63 11.98
CA LYS A 11 -19.62 22.10 11.87
C LYS A 11 -19.45 22.79 13.23
N ARG A 12 -20.08 22.27 14.29
CA ARG A 12 -19.90 22.76 15.66
C ARG A 12 -18.53 22.46 16.25
N GLN A 13 -17.79 21.51 15.65
CA GLN A 13 -16.43 21.13 16.08
C GLN A 13 -15.31 21.84 15.31
N GLY A 14 -15.62 22.79 14.43
CA GLY A 14 -14.63 23.50 13.63
C GLY A 14 -13.98 22.65 12.54
N VAL A 15 -14.64 21.57 12.10
CA VAL A 15 -14.18 20.71 11.01
C VAL A 15 -14.53 21.33 9.67
N SER A 16 -13.56 21.39 8.76
CA SER A 16 -13.74 21.84 7.39
C SER A 16 -14.11 20.64 6.49
N PHE A 17 -15.21 20.77 5.74
CA PHE A 17 -15.72 19.71 4.89
C PHE A 17 -15.28 19.87 3.45
N GLY A 18 -15.00 18.74 2.77
CA GLY A 18 -14.71 18.69 1.36
C GLY A 18 -15.52 17.63 0.61
N LEU A 19 -15.68 17.86 -0.67
CA LEU A 19 -16.29 16.91 -1.58
C LEU A 19 -15.21 16.05 -2.24
N ARG A 20 -15.28 14.72 -2.09
CA ARG A 20 -14.47 13.81 -2.90
C ARG A 20 -15.06 13.68 -4.29
N VAL A 21 -14.26 14.01 -5.29
CA VAL A 21 -14.64 13.92 -6.71
C VAL A 21 -13.92 12.76 -7.41
N ASN A 22 -14.58 12.19 -8.40
CA ASN A 22 -14.03 11.17 -9.27
C ASN A 22 -13.90 11.74 -10.70
N PRO A 23 -12.69 11.97 -11.22
CA PRO A 23 -12.50 12.48 -12.57
C PRO A 23 -12.81 11.45 -13.66
N GLU A 24 -13.11 10.19 -13.32
CA GLU A 24 -13.31 9.12 -14.29
C GLU A 24 -12.13 9.02 -15.27
N PHE A 25 -10.93 9.22 -14.74
CA PHE A 25 -9.66 9.15 -15.45
C PHE A 25 -8.59 8.62 -14.49
N SER A 26 -7.80 7.68 -14.96
CA SER A 26 -6.74 7.03 -14.19
C SER A 26 -5.55 6.72 -15.09
N THR A 27 -4.38 6.60 -14.48
CA THR A 27 -3.13 6.18 -15.10
C THR A 27 -2.69 4.79 -14.63
N GLN A 28 -3.57 4.04 -13.94
CA GLN A 28 -3.28 2.69 -13.39
C GLN A 28 -3.19 1.58 -14.46
N GLY A 29 -3.43 1.90 -15.74
CA GLY A 29 -3.40 0.91 -16.82
C GLY A 29 -4.46 -0.18 -16.65
N ASP A 30 -4.07 -1.44 -16.84
CA ASP A 30 -4.98 -2.60 -16.80
C ASP A 30 -5.29 -3.10 -15.38
N HIS A 31 -4.76 -2.47 -14.34
CA HIS A 31 -4.92 -2.88 -12.94
C HIS A 31 -6.14 -2.25 -12.28
N ALA A 32 -7.34 -2.66 -12.71
CA ALA A 32 -8.61 -2.10 -12.20
C ALA A 32 -8.77 -2.22 -10.68
N ILE A 33 -8.10 -3.18 -10.03
CA ILE A 33 -8.15 -3.36 -8.57
C ILE A 33 -7.48 -2.19 -7.82
N TYR A 34 -6.52 -1.53 -8.44
CA TYR A 34 -5.81 -0.37 -7.89
C TYR A 34 -6.39 0.97 -8.34
N ASP A 35 -7.35 0.95 -9.27
CA ASP A 35 -7.91 2.15 -9.88
C ASP A 35 -9.10 2.70 -9.09
N PRO A 36 -8.93 3.77 -8.29
CA PRO A 36 -10.02 4.39 -7.57
C PRO A 36 -11.02 5.11 -8.48
N CYS A 37 -10.68 5.31 -9.75
CA CYS A 37 -11.49 6.01 -10.74
C CYS A 37 -12.15 5.08 -11.77
N ALA A 38 -11.94 3.76 -11.66
CA ALA A 38 -12.49 2.75 -12.57
C ALA A 38 -14.03 2.82 -12.66
N PRO A 39 -14.61 2.39 -13.78
CA PRO A 39 -16.06 2.23 -13.91
C PRO A 39 -16.61 1.36 -12.77
N GLY A 40 -17.67 1.84 -12.11
CA GLY A 40 -18.27 1.16 -10.94
C GLY A 40 -17.61 1.49 -9.60
N SER A 41 -16.54 2.30 -9.57
CA SER A 41 -15.97 2.77 -8.31
C SER A 41 -16.99 3.59 -7.51
N ARG A 42 -17.08 3.32 -6.19
CA ARG A 42 -17.87 4.08 -5.23
C ARG A 42 -17.14 5.29 -4.66
N LEU A 43 -15.90 5.53 -5.10
CA LEU A 43 -14.97 6.48 -4.50
C LEU A 43 -15.01 7.83 -5.21
N GLY A 44 -15.81 8.74 -4.65
CA GLY A 44 -15.97 10.10 -5.18
C GLY A 44 -17.15 10.26 -6.13
N VAL A 45 -17.67 11.48 -6.22
CA VAL A 45 -18.79 11.82 -7.09
C VAL A 45 -18.29 12.13 -8.51
N THR A 46 -18.94 11.55 -9.52
CA THR A 46 -18.66 11.89 -10.92
C THR A 46 -19.29 13.23 -11.30
N LEU A 47 -18.76 13.88 -12.34
CA LEU A 47 -19.32 15.15 -12.81
C LEU A 47 -20.80 15.04 -13.20
N LYS A 48 -21.20 13.90 -13.81
CA LYS A 48 -22.60 13.63 -14.18
C LYS A 48 -23.50 13.62 -12.94
N ASN A 49 -23.11 12.89 -11.92
CA ASN A 49 -23.89 12.75 -10.69
C ASN A 49 -23.94 14.05 -9.89
N LEU A 50 -22.83 14.78 -9.85
CA LEU A 50 -22.78 16.09 -9.23
C LEU A 50 -23.72 17.11 -9.90
N LYS A 51 -23.73 17.15 -11.24
CA LYS A 51 -24.65 18.02 -11.99
C LYS A 51 -26.12 17.65 -11.76
N ALA A 52 -26.42 16.37 -11.61
CA ALA A 52 -27.76 15.91 -11.29
C ALA A 52 -28.18 16.38 -9.88
N ALA A 53 -27.31 16.19 -8.88
CA ALA A 53 -27.57 16.64 -7.51
C ALA A 53 -27.76 18.16 -7.42
N LEU A 54 -26.91 18.95 -8.08
CA LEU A 54 -27.03 20.41 -8.12
C LEU A 54 -28.31 20.89 -8.82
N LYS A 55 -28.83 20.11 -9.77
CA LYS A 55 -30.12 20.43 -10.42
C LYS A 55 -31.31 20.17 -9.49
N GLU A 56 -31.25 19.11 -8.67
CA GLU A 56 -32.30 18.76 -7.72
C GLU A 56 -32.23 19.67 -6.48
N GLU A 57 -31.07 19.90 -5.95
CA GLU A 57 -30.82 20.70 -4.76
C GLU A 57 -29.63 21.66 -5.03
N PRO A 58 -29.90 22.90 -5.48
CA PRO A 58 -28.81 23.85 -5.81
C PRO A 58 -27.86 24.16 -4.67
N ASP A 59 -28.31 24.05 -3.43
CA ASP A 59 -27.55 24.34 -2.22
C ASP A 59 -26.86 23.09 -1.62
N VAL A 60 -26.85 21.95 -2.32
CA VAL A 60 -26.28 20.67 -1.82
C VAL A 60 -24.82 20.78 -1.39
N LEU A 61 -24.07 21.71 -1.96
CA LEU A 61 -22.66 21.97 -1.60
C LEU A 61 -22.51 23.06 -0.53
N SER A 62 -23.61 23.59 0.02
CA SER A 62 -23.53 24.65 1.04
C SER A 62 -22.72 24.19 2.26
N GLY A 63 -21.69 24.97 2.58
CA GLY A 63 -20.76 24.68 3.68
C GLY A 63 -19.62 23.74 3.33
N MET A 64 -19.49 23.30 2.09
CA MET A 64 -18.26 22.65 1.60
C MET A 64 -17.16 23.70 1.44
N GLU A 65 -15.98 23.38 1.91
CA GLU A 65 -14.81 24.26 1.91
C GLU A 65 -13.65 23.73 1.09
N GLY A 66 -13.74 22.49 0.61
CA GLY A 66 -12.68 21.90 -0.16
C GLY A 66 -13.09 20.84 -1.17
N ILE A 67 -12.15 20.52 -2.03
CA ILE A 67 -12.23 19.40 -2.99
C ILE A 67 -11.15 18.40 -2.65
N HIS A 68 -11.51 17.14 -2.64
CA HIS A 68 -10.60 16.01 -2.52
C HIS A 68 -10.71 15.12 -3.76
N PHE A 69 -9.58 14.66 -4.27
CA PHE A 69 -9.53 13.55 -5.21
C PHE A 69 -8.39 12.61 -4.82
N HIS A 70 -8.54 11.33 -5.15
CA HIS A 70 -7.53 10.31 -4.91
C HIS A 70 -7.51 9.43 -6.16
N THR A 71 -6.54 9.64 -7.02
CA THR A 71 -6.47 9.03 -8.35
C THR A 71 -5.26 8.11 -8.52
N LEU A 72 -4.34 8.12 -7.54
CA LEU A 72 -3.09 7.41 -7.58
C LEU A 72 -3.07 6.22 -6.62
N CYS A 73 -2.25 5.22 -6.96
CA CYS A 73 -1.83 4.15 -6.08
C CYS A 73 -0.36 3.83 -6.40
N GLU A 74 0.56 4.13 -5.47
CA GLU A 74 2.01 3.91 -5.59
C GLU A 74 2.65 4.50 -6.87
N GLN A 75 2.22 5.68 -7.28
CA GLN A 75 2.63 6.31 -8.54
C GLN A 75 3.51 7.53 -8.33
N ASN A 76 4.16 7.95 -9.43
CA ASN A 76 5.00 9.13 -9.49
C ASN A 76 4.19 10.41 -9.81
N SER A 77 4.83 11.55 -9.83
CA SER A 77 4.18 12.85 -9.98
C SER A 77 3.75 13.22 -11.41
N ASP A 78 4.28 12.55 -12.44
CA ASP A 78 3.78 12.64 -13.80
C ASP A 78 2.35 12.08 -13.91
N ASP A 79 2.05 11.01 -13.21
CA ASP A 79 0.69 10.48 -13.05
C ASP A 79 -0.23 11.47 -12.36
N LEU A 80 0.26 12.17 -11.32
CA LEU A 80 -0.48 13.26 -10.70
C LEU A 80 -0.75 14.39 -11.72
N GLU A 81 0.24 14.80 -12.48
CA GLU A 81 0.07 15.88 -13.49
C GLU A 81 -1.01 15.51 -14.50
N ALA A 82 -1.03 14.25 -14.97
CA ALA A 82 -2.02 13.77 -15.91
C ALA A 82 -3.44 13.75 -15.29
N THR A 83 -3.58 13.18 -14.08
CA THR A 83 -4.88 13.09 -13.41
C THR A 83 -5.39 14.44 -12.91
N LEU A 84 -4.51 15.34 -12.50
CA LEU A 84 -4.86 16.71 -12.11
C LEU A 84 -5.49 17.49 -13.29
N LYS A 85 -4.97 17.34 -14.50
CA LYS A 85 -5.57 17.93 -15.71
C LYS A 85 -7.02 17.48 -15.88
N ALA A 86 -7.30 16.19 -15.74
CA ALA A 86 -8.66 15.67 -15.83
C ALA A 86 -9.58 16.17 -14.70
N VAL A 87 -9.04 16.32 -13.47
CA VAL A 87 -9.78 16.92 -12.35
C VAL A 87 -10.10 18.38 -12.62
N GLU A 88 -9.15 19.17 -13.12
CA GLU A 88 -9.36 20.58 -13.43
C GLU A 88 -10.37 20.79 -14.57
N GLU A 89 -10.33 19.97 -15.62
CA GLU A 89 -11.28 20.02 -16.72
C GLU A 89 -12.72 19.79 -16.25
N LYS A 90 -12.92 18.83 -15.35
CA LYS A 90 -14.26 18.43 -14.89
C LYS A 90 -14.74 19.24 -13.69
N PHE A 91 -13.87 19.59 -12.76
CA PHE A 91 -14.22 20.13 -11.45
C PHE A 91 -13.56 21.47 -11.11
N GLY A 92 -12.72 22.01 -12.00
CA GLY A 92 -12.03 23.29 -11.80
C GLY A 92 -12.97 24.46 -11.53
N PHE A 93 -14.21 24.41 -12.00
CA PHE A 93 -15.22 25.42 -11.72
C PHE A 93 -15.61 25.49 -10.24
N LEU A 94 -15.51 24.37 -9.50
CA LEU A 94 -15.74 24.33 -8.05
C LEU A 94 -14.54 24.83 -7.25
N MET A 95 -13.32 24.56 -7.72
CA MET A 95 -12.10 24.87 -6.98
C MET A 95 -11.95 26.36 -6.68
N LYS A 96 -12.54 27.23 -7.49
CA LYS A 96 -12.48 28.70 -7.34
C LYS A 96 -13.16 29.21 -6.06
N ASP A 97 -14.12 28.45 -5.56
CA ASP A 97 -14.93 28.82 -4.39
C ASP A 97 -14.51 28.04 -3.14
N MET A 98 -13.44 27.25 -3.23
CA MET A 98 -12.94 26.44 -2.14
C MET A 98 -11.78 27.11 -1.39
N LYS A 99 -11.55 26.69 -0.16
CA LYS A 99 -10.39 27.10 0.66
C LYS A 99 -9.20 26.17 0.48
N TRP A 100 -9.47 24.91 0.12
CA TRP A 100 -8.43 23.90 -0.03
C TRP A 100 -8.75 22.86 -1.11
N VAL A 101 -7.68 22.27 -1.64
CA VAL A 101 -7.72 21.11 -2.55
C VAL A 101 -6.78 20.04 -1.99
N ASN A 102 -7.28 18.82 -1.89
CA ASN A 102 -6.51 17.68 -1.43
C ASN A 102 -6.32 16.70 -2.59
N PHE A 103 -5.07 16.38 -2.91
CA PHE A 103 -4.70 15.49 -4.00
C PHE A 103 -4.80 14.01 -3.63
N GLY A 104 -5.13 13.70 -2.36
CA GLY A 104 -5.23 12.35 -1.84
C GLY A 104 -3.88 11.67 -1.62
N GLY A 105 -3.92 10.36 -1.53
CA GLY A 105 -2.74 9.50 -1.33
C GLY A 105 -2.24 8.87 -2.63
N GLY A 106 -1.42 7.83 -2.47
CA GLY A 106 -0.81 7.10 -3.58
C GLY A 106 0.45 7.75 -4.16
N HIS A 107 0.95 8.82 -3.53
CA HIS A 107 2.18 9.52 -3.88
C HIS A 107 3.38 8.87 -3.21
N HIS A 108 4.26 8.22 -3.97
CA HIS A 108 5.46 7.55 -3.46
C HIS A 108 6.64 8.51 -3.24
N ILE A 109 6.42 9.60 -2.55
CA ILE A 109 7.36 10.74 -2.41
C ILE A 109 8.71 10.41 -1.77
N THR A 110 8.86 9.27 -1.12
CA THR A 110 10.11 8.81 -0.50
C THR A 110 10.86 7.80 -1.37
N ARG A 111 10.33 7.44 -2.53
CA ARG A 111 11.01 6.57 -3.50
C ARG A 111 12.12 7.35 -4.21
N GLU A 112 13.27 6.70 -4.46
CA GLU A 112 14.46 7.36 -5.02
C GLU A 112 14.24 8.01 -6.40
N ASP A 113 13.35 7.43 -7.22
CA ASP A 113 13.04 7.89 -8.56
C ASP A 113 11.83 8.84 -8.62
N TYR A 114 11.31 9.30 -7.48
CA TYR A 114 10.15 10.19 -7.45
C TYR A 114 10.52 11.61 -7.89
N ASP A 115 9.79 12.15 -8.86
CA ASP A 115 10.00 13.52 -9.36
C ASP A 115 9.31 14.56 -8.46
N ILE A 116 10.06 15.02 -7.44
CA ILE A 116 9.62 16.05 -6.50
C ILE A 116 9.34 17.38 -7.23
N GLU A 117 10.12 17.74 -8.26
CA GLU A 117 9.93 19.01 -8.97
C GLU A 117 8.56 19.08 -9.67
N THR A 118 8.11 17.99 -10.25
CA THR A 118 6.79 17.93 -10.89
C THR A 118 5.67 17.99 -9.83
N LEU A 119 5.82 17.34 -8.66
CA LEU A 119 4.89 17.52 -7.54
C LEU A 119 4.81 18.99 -7.11
N GLU A 120 5.94 19.65 -6.92
CA GLU A 120 5.98 21.08 -6.54
C GLU A 120 5.33 21.99 -7.59
N LYS A 121 5.51 21.68 -8.88
CA LYS A 121 4.85 22.39 -9.98
C LYS A 121 3.32 22.21 -9.90
N CYS A 122 2.83 21.01 -9.69
CA CYS A 122 1.39 20.74 -9.53
C CYS A 122 0.80 21.50 -8.34
N ILE A 123 1.45 21.44 -7.18
CA ILE A 123 1.04 22.15 -5.97
C ILE A 123 1.01 23.68 -6.22
N SER A 124 2.11 24.21 -6.77
CA SER A 124 2.25 25.65 -7.04
C SER A 124 1.25 26.14 -8.08
N HIS A 125 0.93 25.31 -9.09
CA HIS A 125 -0.07 25.61 -10.11
C HIS A 125 -1.45 25.78 -9.48
N VAL A 126 -1.92 24.80 -8.71
CA VAL A 126 -3.25 24.82 -8.09
C VAL A 126 -3.38 25.95 -7.07
N ARG A 127 -2.37 26.14 -6.22
CA ARG A 127 -2.34 27.27 -5.27
C ARG A 127 -2.47 28.63 -5.92
N ARG A 128 -1.72 28.86 -7.00
CA ARG A 128 -1.75 30.16 -7.72
C ARG A 128 -3.02 30.37 -8.53
N LYS A 129 -3.54 29.31 -9.16
CA LYS A 129 -4.71 29.41 -10.05
C LYS A 129 -6.02 29.61 -9.30
N TYR A 130 -6.15 28.97 -8.13
CA TYR A 130 -7.41 28.91 -7.39
C TYR A 130 -7.36 29.63 -6.04
N ASP A 131 -6.19 30.11 -5.62
CA ASP A 131 -5.97 30.76 -4.32
C ASP A 131 -6.37 29.85 -3.13
N VAL A 132 -5.95 28.59 -3.18
CA VAL A 132 -6.31 27.53 -2.22
C VAL A 132 -5.10 26.97 -1.51
N GLN A 133 -5.32 26.40 -0.32
CA GLN A 133 -4.33 25.52 0.30
C GLN A 133 -4.37 24.14 -0.35
N VAL A 134 -3.20 23.54 -0.58
CA VAL A 134 -3.08 22.18 -1.13
C VAL A 134 -2.64 21.22 -0.04
N TYR A 135 -3.27 20.06 0.01
CA TYR A 135 -2.95 18.92 0.86
C TYR A 135 -2.61 17.71 0.01
N VAL A 136 -1.78 16.82 0.56
CA VAL A 136 -1.46 15.47 0.05
C VAL A 136 -1.50 14.48 1.20
N GLU A 137 -1.77 13.20 0.91
CA GLU A 137 -1.92 12.12 1.89
C GLU A 137 -0.94 10.97 1.62
N PRO A 138 0.38 11.19 1.66
CA PRO A 138 1.38 10.18 1.26
C PRO A 138 1.59 9.13 2.36
N GLY A 139 0.56 8.40 2.76
CA GLY A 139 0.56 7.49 3.91
C GLY A 139 1.62 6.42 3.84
N GLU A 140 1.65 5.66 2.77
CA GLU A 140 2.62 4.59 2.54
C GLU A 140 4.05 5.12 2.49
N ALA A 141 4.30 6.18 1.75
CA ALA A 141 5.61 6.78 1.62
C ALA A 141 6.22 7.21 2.97
N VAL A 142 5.40 7.58 3.96
CA VAL A 142 5.87 7.97 5.31
C VAL A 142 6.47 6.79 6.07
N ALA A 143 5.94 5.58 5.85
CA ALA A 143 6.35 4.37 6.56
C ALA A 143 7.07 3.34 5.66
N LEU A 144 7.44 3.73 4.44
CA LEU A 144 8.16 2.87 3.49
C LEU A 144 9.47 2.39 4.11
N ASN A 145 9.70 1.08 4.06
CA ASN A 145 10.87 0.38 4.63
C ASN A 145 11.07 0.57 6.16
N ALA A 146 10.04 1.01 6.90
CA ALA A 146 10.16 1.30 8.32
C ALA A 146 9.95 0.08 9.22
N GLY A 147 9.46 -1.05 8.72
CA GLY A 147 9.15 -2.22 9.53
C GLY A 147 9.50 -3.55 8.91
N TYR A 148 9.72 -4.54 9.78
CA TYR A 148 9.99 -5.92 9.43
C TYR A 148 8.99 -6.84 10.10
N LEU A 149 8.59 -7.92 9.42
CA LEU A 149 7.89 -9.04 10.05
C LEU A 149 8.86 -10.21 10.20
N VAL A 150 9.16 -10.58 11.43
CA VAL A 150 9.98 -11.75 11.77
C VAL A 150 9.06 -12.94 11.99
N THR A 151 9.34 -14.04 11.31
CA THR A 151 8.55 -15.27 11.39
C THR A 151 9.46 -16.48 11.57
N THR A 152 8.91 -17.56 12.09
CA THR A 152 9.62 -18.82 12.34
C THR A 152 9.07 -19.92 11.44
N VAL A 153 9.94 -20.73 10.88
CA VAL A 153 9.56 -21.96 10.14
C VAL A 153 9.11 -23.02 11.14
N LEU A 154 7.84 -23.40 11.10
CA LEU A 154 7.25 -24.39 11.98
C LEU A 154 7.36 -25.81 11.46
N ASP A 155 7.25 -25.98 10.11
CA ASP A 155 7.26 -27.30 9.48
C ASP A 155 7.66 -27.20 7.99
N LYS A 156 7.98 -28.34 7.38
CA LYS A 156 8.22 -28.53 5.94
C LYS A 156 7.28 -29.60 5.39
N VAL A 157 6.58 -29.28 4.31
CA VAL A 157 5.67 -30.19 3.62
C VAL A 157 6.15 -30.42 2.19
N GLU A 158 6.28 -31.69 1.80
CA GLU A 158 6.64 -32.10 0.44
C GLU A 158 5.40 -32.56 -0.32
N ASN A 159 5.04 -31.85 -1.37
CA ASN A 159 3.96 -32.25 -2.29
C ASN A 159 4.23 -31.67 -3.69
N GLY A 160 5.19 -32.24 -4.40
CA GLY A 160 5.66 -31.70 -5.68
C GLY A 160 6.49 -30.43 -5.55
N ILE A 161 6.18 -29.59 -4.57
CA ILE A 161 6.94 -28.39 -4.17
C ILE A 161 7.19 -28.50 -2.67
N THR A 162 8.39 -28.12 -2.21
CA THR A 162 8.67 -28.00 -0.79
C THR A 162 8.05 -26.72 -0.25
N THR A 163 7.08 -26.85 0.64
CA THR A 163 6.41 -25.73 1.30
C THR A 163 6.89 -25.58 2.73
N LEU A 164 7.33 -24.38 3.12
CA LEU A 164 7.64 -24.02 4.49
C LEU A 164 6.37 -23.47 5.15
N ILE A 165 5.99 -24.07 6.28
CA ILE A 165 4.88 -23.60 7.08
C ILE A 165 5.41 -22.63 8.15
N LEU A 166 4.90 -21.40 8.14
CA LEU A 166 5.33 -20.31 9.00
C LEU A 166 4.32 -20.02 10.10
N ASP A 167 4.76 -19.39 11.19
CA ASP A 167 3.88 -18.75 12.18
C ASP A 167 3.30 -17.40 11.70
N ALA A 168 3.73 -16.90 10.54
CA ALA A 168 3.10 -15.80 9.82
C ALA A 168 2.12 -16.30 8.75
N SER A 169 1.12 -15.49 8.42
CA SER A 169 0.06 -15.79 7.47
C SER A 169 -0.14 -14.61 6.50
N ALA A 170 -0.29 -14.90 5.21
CA ALA A 170 -0.68 -13.88 4.25
C ALA A 170 -2.05 -13.33 4.60
N ALA A 171 -3.02 -14.21 4.89
CA ALA A 171 -4.39 -13.79 5.22
C ALA A 171 -4.50 -12.96 6.51
N CYS A 172 -3.61 -13.18 7.50
CA CYS A 172 -3.70 -12.52 8.80
C CYS A 172 -2.73 -11.35 8.97
N HIS A 173 -1.50 -11.47 8.47
CA HIS A 173 -0.42 -10.53 8.77
C HIS A 173 0.01 -9.67 7.57
N MET A 174 -0.34 -10.07 6.37
CA MET A 174 -0.07 -9.35 5.12
C MET A 174 -1.19 -9.56 4.08
N PRO A 175 -2.44 -9.14 4.40
CA PRO A 175 -3.61 -9.45 3.56
C PRO A 175 -3.48 -8.95 2.11
N ASP A 176 -2.72 -7.89 1.87
CA ASP A 176 -2.51 -7.34 0.54
C ASP A 176 -1.78 -8.33 -0.40
N VAL A 177 -1.03 -9.28 0.12
CA VAL A 177 -0.48 -10.39 -0.67
C VAL A 177 -1.57 -11.16 -1.40
N LEU A 178 -2.76 -11.28 -0.80
CA LEU A 178 -3.91 -11.98 -1.37
C LEU A 178 -4.92 -11.04 -2.06
N GLU A 179 -5.10 -9.83 -1.51
CA GLU A 179 -6.09 -8.86 -1.99
C GLU A 179 -5.57 -8.04 -3.18
N MET A 180 -4.28 -7.74 -3.17
CA MET A 180 -3.56 -6.94 -4.18
C MET A 180 -2.27 -7.69 -4.56
N PRO A 181 -2.35 -8.82 -5.26
CA PRO A 181 -1.30 -9.83 -5.31
C PRO A 181 0.09 -9.28 -5.60
N TYR A 182 0.99 -9.43 -4.64
CA TYR A 182 2.42 -9.16 -4.76
C TYR A 182 3.20 -10.17 -3.92
N THR A 183 4.49 -10.29 -4.17
CA THR A 183 5.40 -11.12 -3.37
C THR A 183 6.22 -10.19 -2.48
N PRO A 184 6.11 -10.26 -1.14
CA PRO A 184 6.83 -9.35 -0.23
C PRO A 184 8.35 -9.51 -0.35
N PRO A 185 9.14 -8.44 -0.15
CA PRO A 185 10.59 -8.56 -0.03
C PRO A 185 10.96 -9.42 1.18
N LEU A 186 11.93 -10.31 0.98
CA LEU A 186 12.39 -11.23 2.02
C LEU A 186 13.91 -11.20 2.12
N ARG A 187 14.43 -10.94 3.30
CA ARG A 187 15.86 -10.85 3.54
C ARG A 187 16.55 -12.21 3.31
N GLY A 188 17.50 -12.22 2.37
CA GLY A 188 18.22 -13.45 1.99
C GLY A 188 17.42 -14.45 1.13
N GLY A 189 16.22 -14.07 0.68
CA GLY A 189 15.41 -14.79 -0.29
C GLY A 189 15.24 -13.96 -1.56
N LEU A 190 15.37 -14.59 -2.73
CA LEU A 190 14.99 -13.98 -4.01
C LEU A 190 13.59 -14.44 -4.40
N LYS A 191 12.76 -13.50 -4.82
CA LYS A 191 11.46 -13.80 -5.39
C LYS A 191 11.63 -14.51 -6.73
N ILE A 192 10.96 -15.63 -6.90
CA ILE A 192 11.05 -16.37 -8.18
C ILE A 192 10.41 -15.59 -9.31
N SER A 193 9.35 -14.81 -9.03
CA SER A 193 8.73 -13.91 -10.01
C SER A 193 9.71 -12.89 -10.61
N ASP A 194 10.53 -12.25 -9.77
CA ASP A 194 11.46 -11.22 -10.23
C ASP A 194 12.55 -11.79 -11.15
N MET A 195 12.87 -13.08 -10.97
CA MET A 195 13.84 -13.80 -11.80
C MET A 195 13.31 -14.10 -13.21
N GLU A 196 12.01 -14.32 -13.34
CA GLU A 196 11.37 -14.57 -14.63
C GLU A 196 11.34 -13.31 -15.50
N ASP A 197 11.12 -12.15 -14.88
CA ASP A 197 11.00 -10.87 -15.57
C ASP A 197 12.36 -10.26 -15.97
N GLU A 198 13.38 -10.35 -15.09
CA GLU A 198 14.66 -9.67 -15.29
C GLU A 198 15.62 -10.42 -16.23
N TYR A 199 15.55 -11.74 -16.29
CA TYR A 199 16.53 -12.55 -17.02
C TYR A 199 15.93 -13.42 -18.14
N GLY A 200 14.61 -13.43 -18.32
CA GLY A 200 13.95 -14.31 -19.31
C GLY A 200 14.30 -15.79 -19.10
N ILE A 201 14.53 -16.16 -17.86
CA ILE A 201 15.17 -17.42 -17.47
C ILE A 201 14.12 -18.53 -17.39
N ASP A 202 14.37 -19.59 -18.13
CA ASP A 202 13.69 -20.87 -18.01
C ASP A 202 13.77 -21.37 -16.54
N LYS A 203 12.65 -21.87 -16.01
CA LYS A 203 12.46 -22.29 -14.59
C LYS A 203 13.51 -23.27 -14.04
N ASP A 204 14.44 -23.73 -14.90
CA ASP A 204 15.47 -24.73 -14.61
C ASP A 204 16.87 -24.14 -14.39
N ILE A 205 17.05 -22.81 -14.37
CA ILE A 205 18.36 -22.20 -14.11
C ILE A 205 18.60 -22.07 -12.60
N GLU A 206 19.69 -22.75 -12.18
CA GLU A 206 20.20 -22.66 -10.81
C GLU A 206 20.97 -21.33 -10.62
N ILE A 207 20.52 -20.49 -9.67
CA ILE A 207 21.22 -19.26 -9.25
C ILE A 207 21.89 -19.50 -7.89
N ASP A 208 23.16 -19.17 -7.78
CA ASP A 208 23.97 -19.28 -6.55
C ASP A 208 23.89 -18.00 -5.71
N PHE A 209 23.82 -18.15 -4.39
CA PHE A 209 23.84 -17.05 -3.41
C PHE A 209 25.10 -17.12 -2.54
N ASP A 210 25.83 -16.02 -2.43
CA ASP A 210 26.92 -15.86 -1.48
C ASP A 210 26.58 -14.78 -0.43
N MET A 211 26.88 -15.05 0.84
CA MET A 211 26.73 -14.07 1.89
C MET A 211 27.99 -13.18 1.96
N ASP A 212 27.86 -11.89 1.72
CA ASP A 212 28.91 -10.95 2.05
C ASP A 212 28.96 -10.75 3.57
N VAL A 213 29.86 -11.48 4.21
CA VAL A 213 30.01 -11.54 5.67
C VAL A 213 30.40 -10.16 6.28
N LYS A 214 30.93 -9.24 5.47
CA LYS A 214 31.34 -7.90 5.93
C LYS A 214 30.18 -6.90 6.00
N GLU A 215 29.17 -7.08 5.14
CA GLU A 215 28.03 -6.18 5.04
C GLU A 215 26.72 -6.79 5.56
N GLY A 216 26.69 -8.09 5.88
CA GLY A 216 25.49 -8.80 6.29
C GLY A 216 24.43 -8.92 5.19
N ILE A 217 24.82 -8.67 3.95
CA ILE A 217 23.93 -8.68 2.78
C ILE A 217 24.09 -10.00 2.04
N TRP A 218 22.97 -10.68 1.80
CA TRP A 218 22.92 -11.85 0.94
C TRP A 218 22.94 -11.38 -0.52
N LYS A 219 23.95 -11.83 -1.27
CA LYS A 219 24.02 -11.62 -2.73
C LYS A 219 23.67 -12.93 -3.43
N PRO A 220 23.00 -12.87 -4.60
CA PRO A 220 22.75 -14.09 -5.38
C PRO A 220 24.07 -14.75 -5.75
N ALA A 221 24.24 -15.99 -5.32
CA ALA A 221 25.37 -16.81 -5.70
C ALA A 221 25.00 -17.64 -6.93
N LYS A 222 26.00 -18.01 -7.75
CA LYS A 222 25.78 -18.59 -9.10
C LYS A 222 25.05 -19.96 -9.17
N ASN A 223 24.69 -20.64 -8.07
CA ASN A 223 23.99 -21.95 -8.04
C ASN A 223 23.06 -22.10 -6.83
N GLY A 224 22.09 -21.20 -6.62
CA GLY A 224 21.11 -21.29 -5.54
C GLY A 224 20.19 -22.50 -5.72
N ARG A 225 20.25 -23.45 -4.76
CA ARG A 225 19.63 -24.79 -4.90
C ARG A 225 18.30 -24.95 -4.18
N TYR A 226 17.90 -24.00 -3.35
CA TYR A 226 16.83 -24.20 -2.38
C TYR A 226 15.63 -23.32 -2.70
N ARG A 227 14.61 -23.93 -3.31
CA ARG A 227 13.35 -23.25 -3.64
C ARG A 227 12.26 -23.73 -2.70
N TYR A 228 11.53 -22.77 -2.17
CA TYR A 228 10.44 -23.03 -1.23
C TYR A 228 9.24 -22.13 -1.53
N ARG A 229 8.06 -22.71 -1.39
CA ARG A 229 6.82 -21.97 -1.19
C ARG A 229 6.71 -21.61 0.29
N LEU A 230 6.37 -20.37 0.60
CA LEU A 230 6.07 -19.94 1.96
C LEU A 230 4.56 -19.85 2.16
N SER A 231 4.08 -20.50 3.21
CA SER A 231 2.65 -20.60 3.55
C SER A 231 2.46 -20.61 5.06
N SER A 232 1.22 -20.70 5.51
CA SER A 232 0.86 -20.72 6.91
C SER A 232 0.11 -22.02 7.29
N TYR A 233 -0.30 -22.11 8.56
CA TYR A 233 -1.08 -23.22 9.10
C TYR A 233 -2.58 -22.92 9.19
N THR A 234 -3.09 -21.88 8.48
CA THR A 234 -4.54 -21.64 8.40
C THR A 234 -5.25 -22.70 7.55
N CYS A 235 -6.57 -22.80 7.68
CA CYS A 235 -7.36 -23.68 6.83
C CYS A 235 -7.54 -23.19 5.39
N LEU A 236 -7.09 -21.96 5.08
CA LEU A 236 -7.20 -21.38 3.74
C LEU A 236 -6.11 -21.93 2.82
N ALA A 237 -6.46 -22.78 1.87
CA ALA A 237 -5.52 -23.34 0.90
C ALA A 237 -4.75 -22.28 0.09
N GLY A 238 -5.34 -21.10 -0.10
CA GLY A 238 -4.73 -19.95 -0.75
C GLY A 238 -3.90 -19.06 0.17
N ASP A 239 -3.64 -19.44 1.43
CA ASP A 239 -2.77 -18.68 2.34
C ASP A 239 -1.29 -18.91 1.99
N ILE A 240 -0.91 -18.38 0.83
CA ILE A 240 0.43 -18.49 0.24
C ILE A 240 1.04 -17.10 0.23
N ILE A 241 2.24 -16.97 0.80
CA ILE A 241 2.97 -15.70 0.85
C ILE A 241 3.74 -15.48 -0.46
N GLY A 242 4.35 -16.54 -0.99
CA GLY A 242 5.08 -16.47 -2.24
C GLY A 242 6.07 -17.63 -2.42
N ASP A 243 6.72 -17.66 -3.58
CA ASP A 243 7.75 -18.62 -3.92
C ASP A 243 9.13 -17.92 -3.93
N TYR A 244 10.08 -18.50 -3.20
CA TYR A 244 11.39 -17.90 -2.98
C TYR A 244 12.53 -18.90 -3.20
N GLN A 245 13.68 -18.38 -3.61
CA GLN A 245 14.94 -19.10 -3.71
C GLN A 245 15.94 -18.60 -2.69
N PHE A 246 16.64 -19.53 -2.03
CA PHE A 246 17.63 -19.24 -0.99
C PHE A 246 18.99 -19.84 -1.34
N GLY A 247 20.07 -19.20 -0.90
CA GLY A 247 21.45 -19.70 -1.04
C GLY A 247 21.82 -20.78 -0.02
N ARG A 248 20.94 -21.08 0.94
CA ARG A 248 21.12 -22.13 1.92
C ARG A 248 19.84 -22.92 2.12
N GLU A 249 19.97 -24.10 2.65
CA GLU A 249 18.81 -24.85 3.12
C GLU A 249 18.13 -24.12 4.30
N ILE A 250 16.81 -24.01 4.24
CA ILE A 250 15.99 -23.49 5.33
C ILE A 250 15.45 -24.68 6.14
N ASN A 251 15.57 -24.62 7.46
CA ASN A 251 15.16 -25.69 8.36
C ASN A 251 14.06 -25.23 9.32
N VAL A 252 13.35 -26.19 9.87
CA VAL A 252 12.39 -25.95 10.97
C VAL A 252 13.12 -25.25 12.13
N GLY A 253 12.55 -24.19 12.66
CA GLY A 253 13.13 -23.31 13.66
C GLY A 253 13.94 -22.13 13.10
N ASP A 254 14.24 -22.10 11.80
CA ASP A 254 14.86 -20.92 11.19
C ASP A 254 13.91 -19.72 11.22
N ARG A 255 14.48 -18.54 11.37
CA ARG A 255 13.75 -17.27 11.28
C ARG A 255 13.92 -16.65 9.92
N LEU A 256 12.81 -16.18 9.37
CA LEU A 256 12.73 -15.42 8.13
C LEU A 256 12.29 -13.99 8.45
N VAL A 257 12.73 -13.03 7.63
CA VAL A 257 12.46 -11.61 7.87
C VAL A 257 11.89 -10.99 6.59
N PHE A 258 10.59 -10.74 6.59
CA PHE A 258 9.95 -9.95 5.53
C PHE A 258 10.23 -8.47 5.75
N GLU A 259 10.51 -7.76 4.67
CA GLU A 259 10.83 -6.34 4.67
C GLU A 259 9.61 -5.51 4.26
N ASP A 260 9.62 -4.22 4.59
CA ASP A 260 8.56 -3.27 4.32
C ASP A 260 7.17 -3.67 4.86
N MET A 261 7.15 -4.08 6.15
CA MET A 261 5.96 -4.61 6.83
C MET A 261 5.31 -3.63 7.81
N ALA A 262 5.56 -2.31 7.69
CA ALA A 262 5.07 -1.32 8.65
C ALA A 262 3.75 -0.64 8.27
N ILE A 263 3.23 -0.83 7.05
CA ILE A 263 2.07 -0.08 6.53
C ILE A 263 0.79 -0.91 6.66
N TYR A 264 0.23 -1.33 5.56
CA TYR A 264 -1.01 -2.13 5.54
C TYR A 264 -0.83 -3.50 6.17
N SER A 265 0.37 -4.06 6.17
CA SER A 265 0.69 -5.29 6.88
C SER A 265 0.42 -5.21 8.39
N MET A 266 0.58 -4.01 9.02
CA MET A 266 0.25 -3.82 10.43
C MET A 266 -1.23 -3.45 10.63
N VAL A 267 -1.76 -2.49 9.87
CA VAL A 267 -3.10 -1.94 10.15
C VAL A 267 -4.23 -2.83 9.67
N LYS A 268 -3.97 -3.79 8.78
CA LYS A 268 -4.94 -4.78 8.28
C LYS A 268 -4.82 -6.13 8.99
N ASN A 269 -3.97 -6.26 10.00
CA ASN A 269 -3.82 -7.49 10.78
C ASN A 269 -5.15 -7.98 11.34
N ASN A 270 -5.33 -9.29 11.33
CA ASN A 270 -6.51 -9.94 11.86
C ASN A 270 -6.16 -11.30 12.47
N THR A 271 -7.13 -11.91 13.15
CA THR A 271 -6.96 -13.19 13.86
C THR A 271 -7.77 -14.32 13.20
N PHE A 272 -7.93 -14.29 11.89
CA PHE A 272 -8.60 -15.37 11.17
C PHE A 272 -8.02 -16.72 11.57
N ASN A 273 -8.89 -17.70 11.77
CA ASN A 273 -8.54 -19.06 12.13
C ASN A 273 -7.78 -19.21 13.49
N GLY A 274 -7.83 -18.18 14.33
CA GLY A 274 -7.16 -18.18 15.65
C GLY A 274 -5.67 -17.89 15.59
N ILE A 275 -5.17 -17.37 14.46
CA ILE A 275 -3.77 -16.93 14.34
C ILE A 275 -3.54 -15.75 15.30
N PRO A 276 -2.53 -15.78 16.17
CA PRO A 276 -2.23 -14.66 17.05
C PRO A 276 -1.70 -13.47 16.28
N LEU A 277 -1.97 -12.26 16.75
CA LEU A 277 -1.34 -11.05 16.23
C LEU A 277 0.17 -11.06 16.54
N PRO A 278 1.02 -10.49 15.66
CA PRO A 278 2.44 -10.34 15.97
C PRO A 278 2.66 -9.38 17.13
N ASP A 279 3.66 -9.66 17.95
CA ASP A 279 4.18 -8.68 18.91
C ASP A 279 4.79 -7.49 18.18
N ILE A 280 4.47 -6.27 18.62
CA ILE A 280 5.05 -5.04 18.06
C ILE A 280 6.24 -4.63 18.91
N VAL A 281 7.38 -4.50 18.26
CA VAL A 281 8.64 -4.14 18.87
C VAL A 281 9.24 -2.93 18.18
N ILE A 282 9.65 -1.93 18.94
CA ILE A 282 10.42 -0.79 18.42
C ILE A 282 11.90 -1.10 18.61
N MET A 283 12.67 -0.98 17.52
CA MET A 283 14.12 -1.15 17.54
C MET A 283 14.78 0.20 17.21
N ASP A 284 15.57 0.71 18.14
CA ASP A 284 16.38 1.90 17.90
C ASP A 284 17.74 1.56 17.25
N GLY A 285 18.49 2.57 16.86
CA GLY A 285 19.81 2.39 16.23
C GLY A 285 20.86 1.72 17.13
N GLU A 286 20.60 1.56 18.43
CA GLU A 286 21.42 0.82 19.39
C GLU A 286 20.92 -0.63 19.60
N CYS A 287 19.98 -1.09 18.80
CA CYS A 287 19.34 -2.40 18.89
C CYS A 287 18.65 -2.65 20.25
N LYS A 288 18.19 -1.60 20.91
CA LYS A 288 17.30 -1.74 22.06
C LYS A 288 15.90 -2.09 21.59
N VAL A 289 15.36 -3.14 22.18
CA VAL A 289 14.02 -3.68 21.88
C VAL A 289 13.04 -3.16 22.92
N TRP A 290 12.00 -2.45 22.47
CA TRP A 290 10.91 -1.96 23.29
C TRP A 290 9.63 -2.69 22.91
N ASN A 291 9.08 -3.49 23.81
CA ASN A 291 7.79 -4.13 23.59
C ASN A 291 6.69 -3.06 23.59
N CYS A 292 5.95 -2.96 22.50
CA CYS A 292 4.80 -2.07 22.42
C CYS A 292 3.56 -2.78 23.00
N LEU A 293 3.18 -2.43 24.22
CA LEU A 293 2.03 -3.02 24.92
C LEU A 293 0.66 -2.57 24.38
N LEU A 294 0.61 -1.75 23.32
CA LEU A 294 -0.64 -1.18 22.80
C LEU A 294 -1.54 -2.19 22.08
N TYR A 295 -1.09 -3.40 21.82
CA TYR A 295 -1.87 -4.46 21.16
C TYR A 295 -2.05 -5.73 21.97
N THR A 296 -1.71 -5.72 23.25
CA THR A 296 -2.06 -6.84 24.12
C THR A 296 -3.52 -6.73 24.56
N SER A 297 -4.40 -7.41 23.85
CA SER A 297 -5.53 -8.23 24.30
C SER A 297 -6.38 -7.79 25.49
N ASP A 298 -6.76 -6.57 25.69
CA ASP A 298 -7.86 -6.23 26.60
C ASP A 298 -8.75 -5.12 26.00
N ALA A 299 -9.09 -5.26 24.70
CA ALA A 299 -10.11 -4.43 24.06
C ALA A 299 -11.31 -5.29 23.65
#